data_20e71dfe1f69e275bbe27eba77095211
#
_entry.id   20e71dfe1f69e275bbe27eba77095211
#
_cell.length_a   1.000
_cell.length_b   1.000
_cell.length_c   1.000
_cell.angle_alpha   90.00
_cell.angle_beta   90.00
_cell.angle_gamma   90.00
#
_symmetry.space_group_name_H-M   'P 1'
#
loop_
_entity.id
_entity.type
_entity.pdbx_description
1 polymer ?
#
loop_
_entity_poly.entity_id
_entity_poly.type
_entity_poly.pdbx_seq_one_letter_code
_entity_poly.pdbx_strand_id
1 'polypeptide(L)'
;VFGFIILAFFLLGSFIFEWIFGPDPKQTYFLMENGRVIEAAPLSPSWMHPLGTDQYGYDMFAKIMLGAKYTIISAMGVAAVRMLIAVPLGFAIGTYWQKRRTLINSAIDPLHYIPMTIFSYLMLYPVLWEPMEGFSTTVWERIIIQVVLMAIITVPIVASLIGNEANLLYQEEYVLASKTLGAGRPRIITRHLFPMRREKLFVLYGQQVVETLVVFTHLGLLQLYIGGTAVSYDPMFGDPPKSIAYEWAGLFGSSFRYLQGVPWLPLGPAICFALVILAISAMIEGYTRAVNGQVRIPKRKKV
;
A
#
# COMPACT_ATOMS: atom_id res chain seq x y z
N VAL A 1 13.61 -13.47 -6.07
CA VAL A 1 14.86 -12.81 -5.63
C VAL A 1 14.85 -11.33 -6.02
N PHE A 2 14.64 -10.97 -7.29
CA PHE A 2 14.69 -9.59 -7.80
C PHE A 2 13.73 -8.63 -7.05
N GLY A 3 12.45 -9.01 -6.90
CA GLY A 3 11.48 -8.19 -6.19
C GLY A 3 11.83 -7.93 -4.72
N PHE A 4 12.41 -8.94 -4.05
CA PHE A 4 12.87 -8.78 -2.67
C PHE A 4 14.03 -7.77 -2.57
N ILE A 5 14.96 -7.79 -3.53
CA ILE A 5 16.09 -6.84 -3.57
C ILE A 5 15.58 -5.40 -3.72
N ILE A 6 14.61 -5.16 -4.61
CA ILE A 6 14.02 -3.81 -4.80
C ILE A 6 13.34 -3.32 -3.53
N LEU A 7 12.51 -4.17 -2.88
CA LEU A 7 11.85 -3.79 -1.63
C LEU A 7 12.85 -3.53 -0.52
N ALA A 8 13.86 -4.39 -0.36
CA ALA A 8 14.92 -4.20 0.62
C ALA A 8 15.73 -2.93 0.35
N PHE A 9 16.03 -2.63 -0.92
CA PHE A 9 16.74 -1.41 -1.30
C PHE A 9 15.98 -0.17 -0.87
N PHE A 10 14.69 -0.05 -1.18
CA PHE A 10 13.92 1.13 -0.79
C PHE A 10 13.66 1.20 0.71
N LEU A 11 13.33 0.08 1.36
CA LEU A 11 13.00 0.07 2.77
C LEU A 11 14.24 0.29 3.64
N LEU A 12 15.28 -0.52 3.47
CA LEU A 12 16.53 -0.38 4.23
C LEU A 12 17.27 0.90 3.82
N GLY A 13 17.29 1.21 2.53
CA GLY A 13 17.87 2.43 1.99
C GLY A 13 17.26 3.69 2.61
N SER A 14 15.94 3.71 2.86
CA SER A 14 15.26 4.82 3.53
C SER A 14 15.79 5.07 4.94
N PHE A 15 15.93 4.01 5.75
CA PHE A 15 16.47 4.13 7.12
C PHE A 15 17.94 4.50 7.13
N ILE A 16 18.75 3.87 6.27
CA ILE A 16 20.19 4.16 6.15
C ILE A 16 20.40 5.61 5.68
N PHE A 17 19.61 6.07 4.71
CA PHE A 17 19.70 7.43 4.20
C PHE A 17 19.40 8.46 5.28
N GLU A 18 18.32 8.28 6.04
CA GLU A 18 17.96 9.15 7.16
C GLU A 18 19.04 9.15 8.25
N TRP A 19 19.64 8.00 8.55
CA TRP A 19 20.70 7.88 9.55
C TRP A 19 22.00 8.61 9.14
N ILE A 20 22.33 8.59 7.84
CA ILE A 20 23.57 9.22 7.32
C ILE A 20 23.38 10.72 7.06
N PHE A 21 22.26 11.10 6.43
CA PHE A 21 22.03 12.46 5.91
C PHE A 21 21.08 13.30 6.76
N GLY A 22 20.41 12.69 7.73
CA GLY A 22 19.39 13.33 8.57
C GLY A 22 17.98 13.25 7.99
N PRO A 23 16.98 13.71 8.77
CA PRO A 23 15.56 13.63 8.38
C PRO A 23 15.15 14.71 7.37
N ASP A 24 15.92 15.78 7.23
CA ASP A 24 15.57 16.93 6.40
C ASP A 24 16.36 16.91 5.08
N PRO A 25 15.69 16.98 3.92
CA PRO A 25 16.35 17.05 2.63
C PRO A 25 17.10 18.39 2.48
N LYS A 26 18.29 18.35 1.87
CA LYS A 26 19.06 19.55 1.57
C LYS A 26 18.29 20.46 0.61
N GLN A 27 18.43 21.77 0.82
CA GLN A 27 17.76 22.80 0.04
C GLN A 27 18.77 23.62 -0.76
N THR A 28 18.55 23.75 -2.07
CA THR A 28 19.35 24.51 -3.00
C THR A 28 18.43 25.34 -3.91
N TYR A 29 18.26 26.61 -3.63
CA TYR A 29 17.37 27.48 -4.43
C TYR A 29 17.96 27.90 -5.76
N PHE A 30 19.31 28.17 -5.79
CA PHE A 30 20.00 28.70 -6.94
C PHE A 30 21.26 27.91 -7.21
N LEU A 31 21.45 27.55 -8.46
CA LEU A 31 22.77 27.09 -8.93
C LEU A 31 23.57 28.33 -9.30
N MET A 32 24.74 28.53 -8.64
CA MET A 32 25.64 29.65 -8.91
C MET A 32 26.92 29.13 -9.52
N GLU A 33 27.38 29.79 -10.59
CA GLU A 33 28.70 29.58 -11.15
C GLU A 33 29.37 30.97 -11.38
N ASN A 34 30.61 31.12 -10.91
CA ASN A 34 31.37 32.36 -10.98
C ASN A 34 30.62 33.60 -10.42
N GLY A 35 29.79 33.41 -9.36
CA GLY A 35 28.99 34.47 -8.75
C GLY A 35 27.74 34.91 -9.50
N ARG A 36 27.38 34.18 -10.58
CA ARG A 36 26.12 34.41 -11.33
C ARG A 36 25.14 33.25 -11.10
N VAL A 37 23.87 33.57 -10.98
CA VAL A 37 22.79 32.60 -10.93
C VAL A 37 22.61 32.05 -12.34
N ILE A 38 22.81 30.72 -12.51
CA ILE A 38 22.61 30.03 -13.80
C ILE A 38 21.21 29.46 -13.87
N GLU A 39 20.76 28.81 -12.80
CA GLU A 39 19.44 28.14 -12.75
C GLU A 39 18.83 28.40 -11.36
N ALA A 40 17.50 28.59 -11.33
CA ALA A 40 16.70 28.70 -10.11
C ALA A 40 15.83 27.44 -9.95
N ALA A 41 15.47 27.11 -8.71
CA ALA A 41 14.57 25.98 -8.45
C ALA A 41 13.24 26.11 -9.21
N PRO A 42 12.72 25.00 -9.81
CA PRO A 42 13.19 23.61 -9.71
C PRO A 42 14.39 23.32 -10.63
N LEU A 43 15.54 22.93 -10.03
CA LEU A 43 16.74 22.59 -10.78
C LEU A 43 16.59 21.29 -11.55
N SER A 44 17.16 21.24 -12.75
CA SER A 44 17.16 20.05 -13.61
C SER A 44 18.02 18.90 -13.01
N PRO A 45 17.76 17.63 -13.41
CA PRO A 45 18.59 16.51 -13.00
C PRO A 45 20.07 16.72 -13.31
N SER A 46 20.94 16.53 -12.32
CA SER A 46 22.37 16.72 -12.40
C SER A 46 23.11 15.71 -11.50
N TRP A 47 24.43 15.64 -11.57
CA TRP A 47 25.23 14.80 -10.66
C TRP A 47 25.04 15.17 -9.18
N MET A 48 24.76 16.42 -8.90
CA MET A 48 24.51 16.92 -7.54
C MET A 48 23.09 16.59 -7.07
N HIS A 49 22.13 16.62 -7.99
CA HIS A 49 20.71 16.36 -7.78
C HIS A 49 20.21 15.33 -8.81
N PRO A 50 20.37 14.01 -8.58
CA PRO A 50 20.11 12.98 -9.59
C PRO A 50 18.68 13.00 -10.17
N LEU A 51 17.71 13.43 -9.38
CA LEU A 51 16.30 13.59 -9.79
C LEU A 51 15.86 15.07 -9.79
N GLY A 52 16.84 16.02 -9.81
CA GLY A 52 16.58 17.44 -9.73
C GLY A 52 16.08 17.88 -8.36
N THR A 53 15.64 19.14 -8.26
CA THR A 53 15.01 19.70 -7.05
C THR A 53 13.56 20.04 -7.29
N ASP A 54 12.75 20.11 -6.22
CA ASP A 54 11.39 20.62 -6.30
C ASP A 54 11.37 22.17 -6.41
N GLN A 55 10.16 22.73 -6.49
CA GLN A 55 9.95 24.19 -6.59
C GLN A 55 10.52 25.00 -5.41
N TYR A 56 10.79 24.33 -4.28
CA TYR A 56 11.38 24.94 -3.08
C TYR A 56 12.88 24.69 -2.97
N GLY A 57 13.49 24.05 -3.98
CA GLY A 57 14.91 23.73 -4.00
C GLY A 57 15.30 22.50 -3.19
N TYR A 58 14.35 21.71 -2.70
CA TYR A 58 14.67 20.46 -1.98
C TYR A 58 15.02 19.34 -2.96
N ASP A 59 16.07 18.59 -2.65
CA ASP A 59 16.50 17.45 -3.46
C ASP A 59 15.42 16.37 -3.53
N MET A 60 14.97 16.04 -4.75
CA MET A 60 13.89 15.09 -4.99
C MET A 60 14.31 13.66 -4.68
N PHE A 61 15.57 13.28 -4.95
CA PHE A 61 16.08 11.95 -4.61
C PHE A 61 16.07 11.73 -3.10
N ALA A 62 16.53 12.73 -2.33
CA ALA A 62 16.50 12.68 -0.88
C ALA A 62 15.09 12.52 -0.34
N LYS A 63 14.10 13.29 -0.86
CA LYS A 63 12.70 13.15 -0.49
C LYS A 63 12.15 11.76 -0.79
N ILE A 64 12.44 11.21 -1.95
CA ILE A 64 11.99 9.86 -2.35
C ILE A 64 12.58 8.81 -1.40
N MET A 65 13.86 8.91 -1.06
CA MET A 65 14.51 7.97 -0.14
C MET A 65 13.94 8.08 1.27
N LEU A 66 13.77 9.29 1.80
CA LEU A 66 13.18 9.52 3.13
C LEU A 66 11.73 9.05 3.22
N GLY A 67 10.96 9.26 2.14
CA GLY A 67 9.53 8.91 2.08
C GLY A 67 9.23 7.43 1.86
N ALA A 68 10.20 6.65 1.35
CA ALA A 68 10.00 5.24 0.97
C ALA A 68 9.46 4.38 2.13
N LYS A 69 10.03 4.52 3.32
CA LYS A 69 9.59 3.78 4.52
C LYS A 69 8.12 4.03 4.86
N TYR A 70 7.66 5.29 4.77
CA TYR A 70 6.27 5.63 5.09
C TYR A 70 5.30 5.01 4.08
N THR A 71 5.62 5.06 2.79
CA THR A 71 4.79 4.45 1.73
C THR A 71 4.73 2.93 1.87
N ILE A 72 5.88 2.27 1.97
CA ILE A 72 5.95 0.80 1.97
C ILE A 72 5.39 0.22 3.26
N ILE A 73 5.79 0.75 4.44
CA ILE A 73 5.32 0.25 5.74
C ILE A 73 3.81 0.45 5.88
N SER A 74 3.29 1.61 5.46
CA SER A 74 1.84 1.87 5.52
C SER A 74 1.06 0.92 4.63
N ALA A 75 1.50 0.67 3.38
CA ALA A 75 0.82 -0.26 2.49
C ALA A 75 0.84 -1.70 3.01
N MET A 76 1.99 -2.17 3.48
CA MET A 76 2.12 -3.49 4.12
C MET A 76 1.29 -3.58 5.40
N GLY A 77 1.26 -2.51 6.19
CA GLY A 77 0.47 -2.42 7.43
C GLY A 77 -1.03 -2.52 7.17
N VAL A 78 -1.56 -1.77 6.18
CA VAL A 78 -2.98 -1.86 5.78
C VAL A 78 -3.32 -3.29 5.37
N ALA A 79 -2.52 -3.91 4.51
CA ALA A 79 -2.74 -5.28 4.07
C ALA A 79 -2.65 -6.28 5.24
N ALA A 80 -1.71 -6.11 6.16
CA ALA A 80 -1.55 -6.99 7.32
C ALA A 80 -2.76 -6.90 8.28
N VAL A 81 -3.19 -5.69 8.66
CA VAL A 81 -4.35 -5.49 9.53
C VAL A 81 -5.62 -6.00 8.86
N ARG A 82 -5.80 -5.72 7.56
CA ARG A 82 -6.91 -6.23 6.75
C ARG A 82 -6.98 -7.75 6.78
N MET A 83 -5.87 -8.44 6.49
CA MET A 83 -5.82 -9.89 6.48
C MET A 83 -6.00 -10.50 7.87
N LEU A 84 -5.43 -9.86 8.91
CA LEU A 84 -5.58 -10.30 10.30
C LEU A 84 -7.05 -10.38 10.72
N ILE A 85 -7.87 -9.45 10.25
CA ILE A 85 -9.30 -9.41 10.54
C ILE A 85 -10.12 -10.23 9.52
N ALA A 86 -9.82 -10.10 8.23
CA ALA A 86 -10.61 -10.74 7.16
C ALA A 86 -10.48 -12.27 7.15
N VAL A 87 -9.30 -12.83 7.48
CA VAL A 87 -9.10 -14.29 7.46
C VAL A 87 -9.99 -15.02 8.47
N PRO A 88 -9.98 -14.68 9.79
CA PRO A 88 -10.86 -15.35 10.74
C PRO A 88 -12.35 -15.11 10.43
N LEU A 89 -12.73 -13.89 10.01
CA LEU A 89 -14.11 -13.58 9.61
C LEU A 89 -14.53 -14.39 8.38
N GLY A 90 -13.69 -14.50 7.36
CA GLY A 90 -13.95 -15.29 6.17
C GLY A 90 -14.15 -16.77 6.49
N PHE A 91 -13.26 -17.37 7.30
CA PHE A 91 -13.47 -18.74 7.75
C PHE A 91 -14.76 -18.90 8.57
N ALA A 92 -15.13 -17.91 9.39
CA ALA A 92 -16.40 -17.92 10.11
C ALA A 92 -17.61 -17.89 9.15
N ILE A 93 -17.59 -17.03 8.12
CA ILE A 93 -18.61 -16.94 7.09
C ILE A 93 -18.76 -18.29 6.35
N GLY A 94 -17.63 -18.89 5.95
CA GLY A 94 -17.61 -20.14 5.20
C GLY A 94 -18.01 -21.40 5.99
N THR A 95 -17.90 -21.39 7.33
CA THR A 95 -18.13 -22.59 8.15
C THR A 95 -19.29 -22.46 9.14
N TYR A 96 -19.37 -21.34 9.90
CA TYR A 96 -20.41 -21.15 10.90
C TYR A 96 -21.68 -20.54 10.31
N TRP A 97 -21.54 -19.58 9.36
CA TRP A 97 -22.67 -18.81 8.82
C TRP A 97 -23.07 -19.23 7.42
N GLN A 98 -22.84 -20.49 7.04
CA GLN A 98 -23.15 -21.02 5.70
C GLN A 98 -24.58 -20.72 5.25
N LYS A 99 -25.58 -20.94 6.14
CA LYS A 99 -27.01 -20.67 5.85
C LYS A 99 -27.32 -19.18 5.62
N ARG A 100 -26.51 -18.29 6.22
CA ARG A 100 -26.66 -16.83 6.12
C ARG A 100 -25.70 -16.21 5.10
N ARG A 101 -24.84 -17.02 4.47
CA ARG A 101 -23.79 -16.54 3.56
C ARG A 101 -24.35 -15.71 2.42
N THR A 102 -25.45 -16.16 1.79
CA THR A 102 -26.10 -15.42 0.71
C THR A 102 -26.55 -14.04 1.19
N LEU A 103 -27.17 -13.95 2.37
CA LEU A 103 -27.58 -12.67 2.95
C LEU A 103 -26.39 -11.78 3.25
N ILE A 104 -25.30 -12.33 3.81
CA ILE A 104 -24.05 -11.59 4.09
C ILE A 104 -23.45 -11.08 2.78
N ASN A 105 -23.33 -11.93 1.77
CA ASN A 105 -22.79 -11.51 0.47
C ASN A 105 -23.66 -10.43 -0.17
N SER A 106 -24.99 -10.59 -0.19
CA SER A 106 -25.90 -9.54 -0.71
C SER A 106 -25.78 -8.20 0.00
N ALA A 107 -25.41 -8.18 1.28
CA ALA A 107 -25.16 -6.95 2.01
C ALA A 107 -23.78 -6.34 1.69
N ILE A 108 -22.80 -7.16 1.29
CA ILE A 108 -21.43 -6.74 0.93
C ILE A 108 -21.35 -6.35 -0.55
N ASP A 109 -22.11 -7.00 -1.43
CA ASP A 109 -22.05 -6.79 -2.89
C ASP A 109 -22.14 -5.30 -3.30
N PRO A 110 -22.98 -4.44 -2.69
CA PRO A 110 -23.01 -3.01 -3.00
C PRO A 110 -21.67 -2.31 -2.77
N LEU A 111 -20.83 -2.78 -1.81
CA LEU A 111 -19.53 -2.16 -1.52
C LEU A 111 -18.54 -2.31 -2.69
N HIS A 112 -18.73 -3.30 -3.57
CA HIS A 112 -17.91 -3.47 -4.76
C HIS A 112 -18.10 -2.36 -5.81
N TYR A 113 -19.24 -1.66 -5.77
CA TYR A 113 -19.56 -0.58 -6.70
C TYR A 113 -19.12 0.79 -6.17
N ILE A 114 -18.76 0.89 -4.89
CA ILE A 114 -18.25 2.12 -4.31
C ILE A 114 -16.75 2.22 -4.62
N PRO A 115 -16.29 3.30 -5.31
CA PRO A 115 -14.87 3.51 -5.52
C PRO A 115 -14.14 3.66 -4.17
N MET A 116 -13.29 2.66 -3.84
CA MET A 116 -12.58 2.62 -2.54
C MET A 116 -11.75 3.87 -2.28
N THR A 117 -11.23 4.50 -3.32
CA THR A 117 -10.49 5.76 -3.21
C THR A 117 -11.37 6.88 -2.63
N ILE A 118 -12.60 7.05 -3.15
CA ILE A 118 -13.51 8.11 -2.69
C ILE A 118 -13.94 7.85 -1.25
N PHE A 119 -14.26 6.60 -0.93
CA PHE A 119 -14.66 6.23 0.43
C PHE A 119 -13.51 6.42 1.42
N SER A 120 -12.29 6.00 1.05
CA SER A 120 -11.09 6.24 1.84
C SER A 120 -10.82 7.74 2.02
N TYR A 121 -10.97 8.54 0.96
CA TYR A 121 -10.80 9.98 1.02
C TYR A 121 -11.74 10.63 2.05
N LEU A 122 -13.04 10.33 1.98
CA LEU A 122 -14.03 10.90 2.89
C LEU A 122 -13.76 10.53 4.36
N MET A 123 -13.36 9.28 4.60
CA MET A 123 -13.06 8.80 5.96
C MET A 123 -11.75 9.35 6.53
N LEU A 124 -10.75 9.57 5.67
CA LEU A 124 -9.42 9.99 6.09
C LEU A 124 -9.24 11.51 6.08
N TYR A 125 -10.09 12.25 5.35
CA TYR A 125 -9.98 13.71 5.24
C TYR A 125 -9.90 14.41 6.60
N PRO A 126 -10.77 14.11 7.60
CA PRO A 126 -10.71 14.77 8.90
C PRO A 126 -9.44 14.48 9.71
N VAL A 127 -8.73 13.39 9.36
CA VAL A 127 -7.53 12.94 10.08
C VAL A 127 -6.25 13.46 9.42
N LEU A 128 -6.23 13.50 8.09
CA LEU A 128 -5.02 13.77 7.31
C LEU A 128 -4.93 15.20 6.77
N TRP A 129 -6.03 15.95 6.75
CA TRP A 129 -6.03 17.36 6.37
C TRP A 129 -5.68 18.22 7.57
N GLU A 130 -4.70 19.10 7.43
CA GLU A 130 -4.24 19.96 8.51
C GLU A 130 -5.32 20.97 8.91
N PRO A 131 -5.75 21.03 10.18
CA PRO A 131 -6.65 22.08 10.66
C PRO A 131 -5.91 23.42 10.81
N MET A 132 -6.66 24.54 10.90
CA MET A 132 -6.07 25.88 11.06
C MET A 132 -5.14 26.03 12.27
N GLU A 133 -5.39 25.25 13.32
CA GLU A 133 -4.59 25.25 14.55
C GLU A 133 -3.36 24.36 14.46
N GLY A 134 -3.14 23.72 13.31
CA GLY A 134 -2.11 22.70 13.12
C GLY A 134 -2.51 21.31 13.64
N PHE A 135 -1.67 20.31 13.38
CA PHE A 135 -1.91 18.96 13.88
C PHE A 135 -1.61 18.83 15.37
N SER A 136 -2.54 18.29 16.13
CA SER A 136 -2.34 17.90 17.54
C SER A 136 -1.69 16.51 17.67
N THR A 137 -1.60 15.74 16.58
CA THR A 137 -1.11 14.35 16.53
C THR A 137 0.22 14.25 15.80
N THR A 138 1.02 13.24 16.14
CA THR A 138 2.27 12.94 15.46
C THR A 138 2.01 12.28 14.09
N VAL A 139 3.01 12.31 13.21
CA VAL A 139 2.95 11.65 11.90
C VAL A 139 2.62 10.15 12.03
N TRP A 140 3.24 9.46 12.99
CA TRP A 140 3.03 8.03 13.21
C TRP A 140 1.63 7.70 13.73
N GLU A 141 1.06 8.53 14.59
CA GLU A 141 -0.31 8.36 15.05
C GLU A 141 -1.30 8.46 13.89
N ARG A 142 -1.14 9.46 13.02
CA ARG A 142 -1.97 9.60 11.82
C ARG A 142 -1.81 8.43 10.85
N ILE A 143 -0.58 7.92 10.67
CA ILE A 143 -0.33 6.73 9.86
C ILE A 143 -1.05 5.51 10.44
N ILE A 144 -0.99 5.30 11.76
CA ILE A 144 -1.67 4.18 12.41
C ILE A 144 -3.19 4.27 12.23
N ILE A 145 -3.78 5.45 12.44
CA ILE A 145 -5.21 5.68 12.24
C ILE A 145 -5.57 5.40 10.77
N GLN A 146 -4.79 5.91 9.82
CA GLN A 146 -4.98 5.68 8.39
C GLN A 146 -4.93 4.19 8.06
N VAL A 147 -3.93 3.46 8.54
CA VAL A 147 -3.76 2.02 8.33
C VAL A 147 -4.99 1.25 8.83
N VAL A 148 -5.46 1.55 10.03
CA VAL A 148 -6.63 0.88 10.63
C VAL A 148 -7.91 1.20 9.85
N LEU A 149 -8.17 2.47 9.55
CA LEU A 149 -9.38 2.87 8.80
C LEU A 149 -9.41 2.24 7.41
N MET A 150 -8.33 2.32 6.64
CA MET A 150 -8.27 1.71 5.30
C MET A 150 -8.37 0.19 5.33
N ALA A 151 -7.83 -0.46 6.37
CA ALA A 151 -8.00 -1.89 6.54
C ALA A 151 -9.47 -2.25 6.78
N ILE A 152 -10.14 -1.58 7.72
CA ILE A 152 -11.53 -1.88 8.12
C ILE A 152 -12.51 -1.71 6.94
N ILE A 153 -12.36 -0.66 6.15
CA ILE A 153 -13.22 -0.36 5.00
C ILE A 153 -13.31 -1.56 4.03
N THR A 154 -12.20 -2.24 3.79
CA THR A 154 -12.13 -3.31 2.79
C THR A 154 -12.24 -4.73 3.39
N VAL A 155 -12.19 -4.86 4.72
CA VAL A 155 -12.36 -6.15 5.43
C VAL A 155 -13.60 -6.93 4.97
N PRO A 156 -14.82 -6.35 4.84
CA PRO A 156 -15.99 -7.10 4.43
C PRO A 156 -15.83 -7.80 3.08
N ILE A 157 -15.25 -7.10 2.11
CA ILE A 157 -15.01 -7.60 0.74
C ILE A 157 -14.05 -8.79 0.77
N VAL A 158 -12.91 -8.64 1.44
CA VAL A 158 -11.88 -9.68 1.53
C VAL A 158 -12.39 -10.87 2.35
N ALA A 159 -13.13 -10.62 3.45
CA ALA A 159 -13.73 -11.67 4.25
C ALA A 159 -14.78 -12.48 3.48
N SER A 160 -15.61 -11.82 2.64
CA SER A 160 -16.57 -12.51 1.75
C SER A 160 -15.85 -13.41 0.75
N LEU A 161 -14.79 -12.92 0.10
CA LEU A 161 -13.96 -13.70 -0.82
C LEU A 161 -13.40 -14.96 -0.15
N ILE A 162 -12.74 -14.80 1.01
CA ILE A 162 -12.20 -15.93 1.78
C ILE A 162 -13.30 -16.86 2.26
N GLY A 163 -14.46 -16.32 2.66
CA GLY A 163 -15.63 -17.09 3.11
C GLY A 163 -16.23 -17.96 2.02
N ASN A 164 -16.31 -17.44 0.81
CA ASN A 164 -16.78 -18.20 -0.36
C ASN A 164 -15.84 -19.37 -0.67
N GLU A 165 -14.54 -19.13 -0.66
CA GLU A 165 -13.54 -20.19 -0.86
C GLU A 165 -13.52 -21.20 0.29
N ALA A 166 -13.61 -20.75 1.53
CA ALA A 166 -13.66 -21.62 2.71
C ALA A 166 -14.89 -22.54 2.69
N ASN A 167 -16.04 -22.02 2.23
CA ASN A 167 -17.26 -22.82 2.11
C ASN A 167 -17.13 -23.93 1.08
N LEU A 168 -16.47 -23.69 -0.07
CA LEU A 168 -16.20 -24.73 -1.05
C LEU A 168 -15.39 -25.87 -0.45
N LEU A 169 -14.27 -25.53 0.22
CA LEU A 169 -13.45 -26.54 0.89
C LEU A 169 -14.17 -27.25 2.04
N TYR A 170 -15.07 -26.57 2.73
CA TYR A 170 -15.81 -27.15 3.85
C TYR A 170 -16.80 -28.23 3.41
N GLN A 171 -17.12 -28.30 2.10
CA GLN A 171 -17.98 -29.31 1.48
C GLN A 171 -17.22 -30.49 0.89
N GLU A 172 -15.88 -30.45 0.87
CA GLU A 172 -15.03 -31.52 0.35
C GLU A 172 -15.18 -32.82 1.16
N GLU A 173 -15.06 -33.98 0.49
CA GLU A 173 -15.30 -35.30 1.07
C GLU A 173 -14.42 -35.58 2.30
N TYR A 174 -13.14 -35.18 2.29
CA TYR A 174 -12.23 -35.38 3.43
C TYR A 174 -12.64 -34.55 4.66
N VAL A 175 -13.28 -33.40 4.46
CA VAL A 175 -13.85 -32.59 5.56
C VAL A 175 -15.11 -33.24 6.09
N LEU A 176 -15.96 -33.79 5.20
CA LEU A 176 -17.16 -34.54 5.59
C LEU A 176 -16.80 -35.79 6.40
N ALA A 177 -15.78 -36.54 5.97
CA ALA A 177 -15.26 -37.69 6.72
C ALA A 177 -14.75 -37.26 8.12
N SER A 178 -14.05 -36.12 8.21
CA SER A 178 -13.62 -35.59 9.51
C SER A 178 -14.79 -35.25 10.43
N LYS A 179 -15.90 -34.71 9.89
CA LYS A 179 -17.11 -34.42 10.66
C LYS A 179 -17.78 -35.68 11.19
N THR A 180 -17.87 -36.77 10.38
CA THR A 180 -18.42 -38.05 10.82
C THR A 180 -17.59 -38.67 11.96
N LEU A 181 -16.30 -38.41 12.01
CA LEU A 181 -15.40 -38.78 13.09
C LEU A 181 -15.48 -37.84 14.32
N GLY A 182 -16.41 -36.88 14.34
CA GLY A 182 -16.65 -35.98 15.47
C GLY A 182 -15.75 -34.75 15.51
N ALA A 183 -15.07 -34.38 14.43
CA ALA A 183 -14.28 -33.16 14.41
C ALA A 183 -15.14 -31.89 14.48
N GLY A 184 -14.96 -31.08 15.50
CA GLY A 184 -15.61 -29.77 15.64
C GLY A 184 -15.08 -28.74 14.62
N ARG A 185 -15.89 -27.68 14.37
CA ARG A 185 -15.56 -26.60 13.41
C ARG A 185 -14.19 -25.97 13.63
N PRO A 186 -13.77 -25.59 14.87
CA PRO A 186 -12.45 -25.00 15.08
C PRO A 186 -11.32 -25.93 14.65
N ARG A 187 -11.44 -27.24 14.92
CA ARG A 187 -10.47 -28.25 14.50
C ARG A 187 -10.38 -28.37 12.98
N ILE A 188 -11.52 -28.32 12.30
CA ILE A 188 -11.59 -28.34 10.83
C ILE A 188 -10.91 -27.11 10.25
N ILE A 189 -11.19 -25.91 10.78
CA ILE A 189 -10.59 -24.66 10.31
C ILE A 189 -9.06 -24.73 10.48
N THR A 190 -8.57 -25.05 11.67
CA THR A 190 -7.14 -24.97 11.97
C THR A 190 -6.32 -26.11 11.36
N ARG A 191 -6.87 -27.31 11.26
CA ARG A 191 -6.14 -28.50 10.77
C ARG A 191 -6.35 -28.82 9.28
N HIS A 192 -7.47 -28.37 8.69
CA HIS A 192 -7.78 -28.69 7.30
C HIS A 192 -7.84 -27.44 6.42
N LEU A 193 -8.71 -26.46 6.75
CA LEU A 193 -8.94 -25.32 5.86
C LEU A 193 -7.77 -24.35 5.79
N PHE A 194 -7.28 -23.89 6.95
CA PHE A 194 -6.18 -22.92 7.01
C PHE A 194 -4.87 -23.44 6.37
N PRO A 195 -4.38 -24.67 6.67
CA PRO A 195 -3.17 -25.18 6.04
C PRO A 195 -3.29 -25.32 4.52
N MET A 196 -4.47 -25.72 4.01
CA MET A 196 -4.69 -25.82 2.56
C MET A 196 -4.78 -24.45 1.87
N ARG A 197 -5.11 -23.39 2.60
CA ARG A 197 -5.30 -22.05 2.02
C ARG A 197 -4.13 -21.12 2.31
N ARG A 198 -3.20 -21.46 3.18
CA ARG A 198 -2.09 -20.58 3.57
C ARG A 198 -1.33 -19.97 2.38
N GLU A 199 -1.13 -20.76 1.33
CA GLU A 199 -0.42 -20.32 0.13
C GLU A 199 -1.22 -19.27 -0.64
N LYS A 200 -2.53 -19.49 -0.82
CA LYS A 200 -3.42 -18.50 -1.43
C LYS A 200 -3.59 -17.25 -0.57
N LEU A 201 -3.63 -17.41 0.76
CA LEU A 201 -3.70 -16.28 1.69
C LEU A 201 -2.43 -15.41 1.60
N PHE A 202 -1.26 -16.03 1.39
CA PHE A 202 -0.02 -15.28 1.16
C PHE A 202 -0.07 -14.48 -0.16
N VAL A 203 -0.53 -15.10 -1.24
CA VAL A 203 -0.75 -14.44 -2.53
C VAL A 203 -1.74 -13.29 -2.37
N LEU A 204 -2.85 -13.51 -1.68
CA LEU A 204 -3.88 -12.51 -1.42
C LEU A 204 -3.30 -11.33 -0.61
N TYR A 205 -2.47 -11.59 0.40
CA TYR A 205 -1.78 -10.52 1.13
C TYR A 205 -0.97 -9.62 0.21
N GLY A 206 -0.16 -10.20 -0.68
CA GLY A 206 0.61 -9.40 -1.64
C GLY A 206 -0.27 -8.58 -2.59
N GLN A 207 -1.39 -9.16 -3.07
CA GLN A 207 -2.38 -8.43 -3.88
C GLN A 207 -2.99 -7.26 -3.10
N GLN A 208 -3.27 -7.44 -1.80
CA GLN A 208 -3.78 -6.37 -0.95
C GLN A 208 -2.76 -5.24 -0.72
N VAL A 209 -1.45 -5.55 -0.70
CA VAL A 209 -0.40 -4.52 -0.66
C VAL A 209 -0.40 -3.71 -1.95
N VAL A 210 -0.43 -4.37 -3.12
CA VAL A 210 -0.46 -3.70 -4.43
C VAL A 210 -1.70 -2.80 -4.56
N GLU A 211 -2.89 -3.32 -4.21
CA GLU A 211 -4.14 -2.56 -4.23
C GLU A 211 -4.06 -1.31 -3.35
N THR A 212 -3.47 -1.43 -2.16
CA THR A 212 -3.28 -0.30 -1.24
C THR A 212 -2.35 0.75 -1.82
N LEU A 213 -1.23 0.36 -2.48
CA LEU A 213 -0.33 1.29 -3.15
C LEU A 213 -1.03 2.07 -4.27
N VAL A 214 -1.91 1.42 -5.04
CA VAL A 214 -2.71 2.07 -6.08
C VAL A 214 -3.68 3.08 -5.46
N VAL A 215 -4.37 2.71 -4.38
CA VAL A 215 -5.25 3.65 -3.65
C VAL A 215 -4.47 4.85 -3.10
N PHE A 216 -3.27 4.63 -2.57
CA PHE A 216 -2.39 5.72 -2.12
C PHE A 216 -2.06 6.71 -3.25
N THR A 217 -1.73 6.20 -4.45
CA THR A 217 -1.46 7.05 -5.61
C THR A 217 -2.68 7.93 -5.96
N HIS A 218 -3.89 7.35 -5.91
CA HIS A 218 -5.12 8.10 -6.15
C HIS A 218 -5.40 9.15 -5.06
N LEU A 219 -5.18 8.80 -3.76
CA LEU A 219 -5.33 9.76 -2.66
C LEU A 219 -4.32 10.90 -2.80
N GLY A 220 -3.09 10.60 -3.24
CA GLY A 220 -2.08 11.62 -3.54
C GLY A 220 -2.54 12.61 -4.61
N LEU A 221 -3.15 12.14 -5.71
CA LEU A 221 -3.74 13.00 -6.74
C LEU A 221 -4.89 13.86 -6.20
N LEU A 222 -5.64 13.35 -5.21
CA LEU A 222 -6.67 14.09 -4.50
C LEU A 222 -6.11 15.00 -3.37
N GLN A 223 -4.78 15.14 -3.31
CA GLN A 223 -4.06 15.96 -2.32
C GLN A 223 -4.26 15.51 -0.86
N LEU A 224 -4.57 14.25 -0.64
CA LEU A 224 -4.65 13.66 0.70
C LEU A 224 -3.46 12.71 0.91
N TYR A 225 -2.51 13.12 1.75
CA TYR A 225 -1.20 12.50 1.85
C TYR A 225 -1.06 11.62 3.09
N ILE A 226 -0.25 10.56 2.99
CA ILE A 226 0.01 9.62 4.08
C ILE A 226 0.72 10.35 5.22
N GLY A 227 0.19 10.21 6.44
CA GLY A 227 0.76 10.85 7.63
C GLY A 227 0.46 12.33 7.79
N GLY A 228 -0.24 12.93 6.83
CA GLY A 228 -0.78 14.30 6.92
C GLY A 228 -0.44 15.20 5.75
N THR A 229 -1.41 16.03 5.42
CA THR A 229 -1.34 17.06 4.37
C THR A 229 -1.21 18.43 5.03
N ALA A 230 -0.04 19.05 4.90
CA ALA A 230 0.17 20.42 5.36
C ALA A 230 -0.50 21.41 4.40
N VAL A 231 -1.27 22.34 4.95
CA VAL A 231 -2.07 23.30 4.18
C VAL A 231 -1.76 24.72 4.63
N SER A 232 -1.44 25.58 3.67
CA SER A 232 -1.32 27.03 3.95
C SER A 232 -2.71 27.66 3.94
N TYR A 233 -3.07 28.33 5.02
CA TYR A 233 -4.28 29.13 5.15
C TYR A 233 -4.03 30.63 4.91
N ASP A 234 -2.84 31.01 4.44
CA ASP A 234 -2.52 32.40 4.09
C ASP A 234 -3.30 32.80 2.83
N PRO A 235 -4.18 33.83 2.92
CA PRO A 235 -4.98 34.27 1.77
C PRO A 235 -4.16 34.97 0.68
N MET A 236 -2.95 35.45 0.99
CA MET A 236 -2.10 36.17 0.02
C MET A 236 -0.99 35.29 -0.58
N PHE A 237 -0.49 34.31 0.18
CA PHE A 237 0.64 33.45 -0.21
C PHE A 237 0.28 31.98 0.06
N GLY A 238 -0.87 31.54 -0.45
CA GLY A 238 -1.32 30.15 -0.31
C GLY A 238 -0.40 29.17 -1.03
N ASP A 239 0.48 28.52 -0.29
CA ASP A 239 1.24 27.37 -0.80
C ASP A 239 0.31 26.19 -1.07
N PRO A 240 0.58 25.42 -2.13
CA PRO A 240 -0.17 24.19 -2.38
C PRO A 240 0.01 23.17 -1.24
N PRO A 241 -0.96 22.29 -1.04
CA PRO A 241 -0.85 21.21 -0.05
C PRO A 241 0.43 20.39 -0.20
N LYS A 242 1.13 20.15 0.91
CA LYS A 242 2.44 19.47 0.96
C LYS A 242 2.36 18.20 1.81
N SER A 243 3.07 17.16 1.40
CA SER A 243 3.24 15.97 2.24
C SER A 243 4.23 16.25 3.36
N ILE A 244 3.82 15.99 4.60
CA ILE A 244 4.68 16.15 5.79
C ILE A 244 5.74 15.03 5.86
N ALA A 245 5.37 13.82 5.42
CA ALA A 245 6.21 12.63 5.50
C ALA A 245 7.10 12.41 4.25
N TYR A 246 7.05 13.29 3.25
CA TYR A 246 7.70 13.12 1.94
C TYR A 246 7.36 11.80 1.25
N GLU A 247 6.26 11.17 1.63
CA GLU A 247 5.86 9.89 1.07
C GLU A 247 5.50 10.01 -0.43
N TRP A 248 5.64 8.93 -1.17
CA TRP A 248 5.63 8.99 -2.63
C TRP A 248 4.31 9.44 -3.26
N ALA A 249 3.15 9.13 -2.63
CA ALA A 249 1.85 9.58 -3.14
C ALA A 249 1.71 11.11 -3.02
N GLY A 250 2.21 11.67 -1.91
CA GLY A 250 2.24 13.11 -1.70
C GLY A 250 3.26 13.81 -2.60
N LEU A 251 4.45 13.22 -2.81
CA LEU A 251 5.42 13.75 -3.77
C LEU A 251 4.86 13.73 -5.20
N PHE A 252 4.20 12.64 -5.60
CA PHE A 252 3.55 12.52 -6.90
C PHE A 252 2.42 13.52 -7.06
N GLY A 253 1.47 13.55 -6.11
CA GLY A 253 0.29 14.40 -6.18
C GLY A 253 0.61 15.90 -6.16
N SER A 254 1.51 16.35 -5.27
CA SER A 254 1.92 17.75 -5.17
C SER A 254 2.69 18.22 -6.41
N SER A 255 3.44 17.33 -7.05
CA SER A 255 4.24 17.66 -8.25
C SER A 255 3.50 17.46 -9.57
N PHE A 256 2.32 16.81 -9.57
CA PHE A 256 1.59 16.46 -10.80
C PHE A 256 1.28 17.67 -11.70
N ARG A 257 1.01 18.83 -11.13
CA ARG A 257 0.79 20.09 -11.86
C ARG A 257 1.99 20.54 -12.71
N TYR A 258 3.22 20.10 -12.35
CA TYR A 258 4.45 20.47 -13.05
C TYR A 258 4.77 19.52 -14.22
N LEU A 259 3.92 18.53 -14.52
CA LEU A 259 4.19 17.51 -15.53
C LEU A 259 4.54 18.08 -16.91
N GLN A 260 3.93 19.19 -17.31
CA GLN A 260 4.18 19.82 -18.62
C GLN A 260 5.50 20.61 -18.67
N GLY A 261 5.92 21.20 -17.57
CA GLY A 261 7.13 22.06 -17.53
C GLY A 261 8.35 21.36 -16.94
N VAL A 262 8.17 20.57 -15.92
CA VAL A 262 9.23 19.94 -15.13
C VAL A 262 8.88 18.44 -14.90
N PRO A 263 8.89 17.62 -15.96
CA PRO A 263 8.34 16.26 -15.91
C PRO A 263 9.08 15.32 -14.94
N TRP A 264 10.35 15.55 -14.66
CA TRP A 264 11.11 14.70 -13.72
C TRP A 264 10.56 14.74 -12.29
N LEU A 265 9.90 15.83 -11.88
CA LEU A 265 9.32 15.94 -10.54
C LEU A 265 8.26 14.88 -10.26
N PRO A 266 7.17 14.76 -11.05
CA PRO A 266 6.17 13.70 -10.82
C PRO A 266 6.64 12.33 -11.27
N LEU A 267 7.52 12.22 -12.28
CA LEU A 267 7.99 10.94 -12.79
C LEU A 267 8.87 10.19 -11.79
N GLY A 268 9.69 10.87 -10.99
CA GLY A 268 10.52 10.24 -9.97
C GLY A 268 9.72 9.34 -9.01
N PRO A 269 8.78 9.90 -8.23
CA PRO A 269 7.91 9.11 -7.36
C PRO A 269 7.07 8.06 -8.10
N ALA A 270 6.55 8.38 -9.30
CA ALA A 270 5.75 7.46 -10.10
C ALA A 270 6.55 6.20 -10.50
N ILE A 271 7.80 6.37 -10.92
CA ILE A 271 8.70 5.26 -11.24
C ILE A 271 8.96 4.40 -9.99
N CYS A 272 9.16 5.02 -8.82
CA CYS A 272 9.36 4.28 -7.57
C CYS A 272 8.12 3.46 -7.20
N PHE A 273 6.90 4.01 -7.33
CA PHE A 273 5.66 3.25 -7.17
C PHE A 273 5.61 2.06 -8.14
N ALA A 274 5.84 2.31 -9.43
CA ALA A 274 5.81 1.27 -10.45
C ALA A 274 6.83 0.15 -10.15
N LEU A 275 8.05 0.48 -9.74
CA LEU A 275 9.09 -0.49 -9.39
C LEU A 275 8.67 -1.36 -8.19
N VAL A 276 8.09 -0.77 -7.14
CA VAL A 276 7.65 -1.53 -5.96
C VAL A 276 6.43 -2.39 -6.28
N ILE A 277 5.46 -1.88 -7.04
CA ILE A 277 4.29 -2.67 -7.48
C ILE A 277 4.75 -3.85 -8.35
N LEU A 278 5.65 -3.63 -9.30
CA LEU A 278 6.24 -4.70 -10.13
C LEU A 278 7.04 -5.69 -9.29
N ALA A 279 7.81 -5.22 -8.32
CA ALA A 279 8.58 -6.06 -7.41
C ALA A 279 7.68 -7.01 -6.61
N ILE A 280 6.60 -6.49 -6.00
CA ILE A 280 5.63 -7.28 -5.24
C ILE A 280 4.89 -8.26 -6.17
N SER A 281 4.44 -7.80 -7.34
CA SER A 281 3.76 -8.64 -8.34
C SER A 281 4.65 -9.79 -8.83
N ALA A 282 5.94 -9.52 -9.09
CA ALA A 282 6.90 -10.54 -9.47
C ALA A 282 7.19 -11.54 -8.33
N MET A 283 7.16 -11.09 -7.05
CA MET A 283 7.28 -11.97 -5.90
C MET A 283 6.06 -12.90 -5.78
N ILE A 284 4.85 -12.37 -5.94
CA ILE A 284 3.61 -13.14 -5.94
C ILE A 284 3.62 -14.18 -7.04
N GLU A 285 3.95 -13.78 -8.28
CA GLU A 285 3.99 -14.68 -9.42
C GLU A 285 5.07 -15.77 -9.25
N GLY A 286 6.26 -15.40 -8.80
CA GLY A 286 7.35 -16.33 -8.52
C GLY A 286 6.97 -17.36 -7.46
N TYR A 287 6.31 -16.92 -6.37
CA TYR A 287 5.79 -17.80 -5.33
C TYR A 287 4.72 -18.75 -5.88
N THR A 288 3.75 -18.24 -6.63
CA THR A 288 2.67 -19.02 -7.25
C THR A 288 3.22 -20.09 -8.21
N ARG A 289 4.22 -19.73 -9.01
CA ARG A 289 4.90 -20.69 -9.92
C ARG A 289 5.65 -21.78 -9.14
N ALA A 290 6.34 -21.41 -8.05
CA ALA A 290 7.06 -22.37 -7.22
C ALA A 290 6.13 -23.39 -6.57
N VAL A 291 5.00 -22.92 -6.03
CA VAL A 291 3.98 -23.77 -5.40
C VAL A 291 3.30 -24.67 -6.44
N ASN A 292 2.86 -24.14 -7.57
CA ASN A 292 2.22 -24.93 -8.64
C ASN A 292 3.19 -25.89 -9.32
N GLY A 293 4.49 -25.56 -9.36
CA GLY A 293 5.54 -26.43 -9.90
C GLY A 293 5.81 -27.67 -9.05
N GLN A 294 5.57 -27.60 -7.74
CA GLN A 294 5.68 -28.74 -6.83
C GLN A 294 4.51 -29.74 -6.98
N VAL A 295 3.39 -29.32 -7.55
CA VAL A 295 2.20 -30.18 -7.82
C VAL A 295 2.27 -30.83 -9.22
N ARG A 296 3.44 -30.93 -9.86
CA ARG A 296 3.57 -31.70 -11.10
C ARG A 296 3.29 -33.17 -10.80
N ILE A 297 2.07 -33.62 -11.11
CA ILE A 297 1.63 -35.02 -11.15
C ILE A 297 2.67 -35.81 -11.95
N PRO A 298 3.27 -36.88 -11.40
CA PRO A 298 4.17 -37.73 -12.18
C PRO A 298 3.42 -38.24 -13.39
N LYS A 299 3.98 -38.00 -14.59
CA LYS A 299 3.41 -38.55 -15.85
C LYS A 299 3.26 -40.06 -15.65
N ARG A 300 2.01 -40.56 -15.63
CA ARG A 300 1.71 -41.99 -15.71
C ARG A 300 2.50 -42.53 -16.89
N LYS A 301 3.52 -43.36 -16.62
CA LYS A 301 4.13 -44.16 -17.68
C LYS A 301 3.02 -45.02 -18.27
N LYS A 302 2.73 -44.80 -19.53
CA LYS A 302 1.92 -45.75 -20.30
C LYS A 302 2.71 -47.03 -20.36
N VAL A 303 2.16 -48.08 -19.76
CA VAL A 303 2.59 -49.49 -19.94
C VAL A 303 1.97 -49.98 -21.22
#